data_66fe887ed88aa1e7d226de7792c457cd
#
_entry.id   66fe887ed88aa1e7d226de7792c457cd
#
_cell.length_a   1.000
_cell.length_b   1.000
_cell.length_c   1.000
_cell.angle_alpha   90.00
_cell.angle_beta   90.00
_cell.angle_gamma   90.00
#
_symmetry.space_group_name_H-M   'P 1'
#
loop_
_entity.id
_entity.type
_entity.pdbx_description
1 polymer ?
#
loop_
_entity_poly.entity_id
_entity_poly.type
_entity_poly.pdbx_seq_one_letter_code
_entity_poly.pdbx_strand_id
1 'polypeptide(L)'
;MASSTKNLIKDIIIIVIAIAVIWFGLQAVFGTPNPFYVVSSGSMIPVLQVHDVIVVEGNTPFQDVKKGDIIVFYSPKLYEQGKERVIVHRVSLLMGEDPKIVRTRGDANAASIAGTDYPITEKEYLGKVEHVVPQVGYITQILQPPINYIIIA
;
A
#
# COMPACT_ATOMS: atom_id res chain seq x y z
N MET A 1 -30.09 13.27 32.80
CA MET A 1 -29.04 13.69 31.81
C MET A 1 -27.71 12.94 31.97
N ALA A 2 -27.18 12.71 33.17
CA ALA A 2 -25.90 12.02 33.38
C ALA A 2 -25.85 10.54 32.91
N SER A 3 -26.97 9.83 32.90
CA SER A 3 -27.06 8.45 32.42
C SER A 3 -26.88 8.33 30.89
N SER A 4 -27.44 9.27 30.14
CA SER A 4 -27.34 9.30 28.68
C SER A 4 -25.89 9.56 28.20
N THR A 5 -25.18 10.48 28.85
CA THR A 5 -23.78 10.78 28.52
C THR A 5 -22.83 9.61 28.82
N LYS A 6 -23.05 8.90 29.92
CA LYS A 6 -22.26 7.70 30.27
C LYS A 6 -22.45 6.59 29.24
N ASN A 7 -23.68 6.38 28.78
CA ASN A 7 -23.97 5.38 27.75
C ASN A 7 -23.32 5.76 26.42
N LEU A 8 -23.40 7.03 26.02
CA LEU A 8 -22.74 7.53 24.79
C LEU A 8 -21.22 7.32 24.84
N ILE A 9 -20.57 7.64 25.96
CA ILE A 9 -19.11 7.44 26.13
C ILE A 9 -18.77 5.95 26.03
N LYS A 10 -19.56 5.09 26.70
CA LYS A 10 -19.37 3.63 26.62
C LYS A 10 -19.50 3.15 25.19
N ASP A 11 -20.48 3.59 24.43
CA ASP A 11 -20.72 3.16 23.05
C ASP A 11 -19.58 3.62 22.14
N ILE A 12 -19.07 4.83 22.32
CA ILE A 12 -17.89 5.34 21.59
C ILE A 12 -16.66 4.48 21.90
N ILE A 13 -16.40 4.15 23.16
CA ILE A 13 -15.28 3.30 23.56
C ILE A 13 -15.38 1.91 22.90
N ILE A 14 -16.56 1.31 22.88
CA ILE A 14 -16.80 0.00 22.24
C ILE A 14 -16.50 0.08 20.75
N ILE A 15 -16.96 1.12 20.06
CA ILE A 15 -16.70 1.33 18.62
C ILE A 15 -15.20 1.49 18.35
N VAL A 16 -14.50 2.30 19.14
CA VAL A 16 -13.05 2.50 19.00
C VAL A 16 -12.28 1.20 19.20
N ILE A 17 -12.64 0.42 20.24
CA ILE A 17 -12.01 -0.88 20.48
C ILE A 17 -12.30 -1.85 19.32
N ALA A 18 -13.52 -1.90 18.81
CA ALA A 18 -13.88 -2.75 17.68
C ALA A 18 -13.08 -2.40 16.43
N ILE A 19 -12.94 -1.11 16.10
CA ILE A 19 -12.12 -0.63 14.97
C ILE A 19 -10.65 -1.02 15.17
N ALA A 20 -10.11 -0.83 16.37
CA ALA A 20 -8.74 -1.20 16.69
C ALA A 20 -8.50 -2.72 16.53
N VAL A 21 -9.41 -3.55 17.04
CA VAL A 21 -9.32 -5.02 16.91
C VAL A 21 -9.36 -5.44 15.43
N ILE A 22 -10.25 -4.86 14.63
CA ILE A 22 -10.35 -5.13 13.20
C ILE A 22 -9.04 -4.71 12.51
N TRP A 23 -8.52 -3.50 12.79
CA TRP A 23 -7.31 -2.98 12.17
C TRP A 23 -6.07 -3.84 12.48
N PHE A 24 -5.84 -4.14 13.75
CA PHE A 24 -4.73 -5.00 14.16
C PHE A 24 -4.90 -6.45 13.67
N GLY A 25 -6.15 -6.94 13.61
CA GLY A 25 -6.47 -8.23 13.01
C GLY A 25 -6.09 -8.29 11.53
N LEU A 26 -6.42 -7.26 10.76
CA LEU A 26 -6.02 -7.16 9.35
C LEU A 26 -4.50 -7.12 9.18
N GLN A 27 -3.78 -6.33 9.99
CA GLN A 27 -2.32 -6.30 9.95
C GLN A 27 -1.71 -7.69 10.24
N ALA A 28 -2.25 -8.42 11.20
CA ALA A 28 -1.79 -9.76 11.53
C ALA A 28 -2.05 -10.77 10.40
N VAL A 29 -3.23 -10.71 9.78
CA VAL A 29 -3.61 -11.59 8.66
C VAL A 29 -2.76 -11.33 7.44
N PHE A 30 -2.58 -10.06 7.06
CA PHE A 30 -1.81 -9.69 5.87
C PHE A 30 -0.29 -9.57 6.11
N GLY A 31 0.18 -9.68 7.37
CA GLY A 31 1.60 -9.64 7.71
C GLY A 31 2.30 -8.31 7.39
N THR A 32 1.55 -7.22 7.33
CA THR A 32 2.07 -5.88 7.02
C THR A 32 1.37 -4.81 7.85
N PRO A 33 2.10 -3.76 8.28
CA PRO A 33 1.50 -2.64 9.03
C PRO A 33 0.43 -1.88 8.23
N ASN A 34 0.53 -1.89 6.90
CA ASN A 34 -0.43 -1.24 6.02
C ASN A 34 -0.81 -2.19 4.86
N PRO A 35 -1.91 -2.93 5.00
CA PRO A 35 -2.35 -3.87 3.97
C PRO A 35 -3.06 -3.21 2.77
N PHE A 36 -3.38 -1.92 2.84
CA PHE A 36 -4.15 -1.23 1.79
C PHE A 36 -3.41 0.01 1.28
N TYR A 37 -3.30 0.12 -0.05
CA TYR A 37 -2.78 1.33 -0.70
C TYR A 37 -3.70 1.75 -1.83
N VAL A 38 -3.82 3.07 -2.04
CA VAL A 38 -4.55 3.65 -3.17
C VAL A 38 -3.57 3.94 -4.29
N VAL A 39 -3.86 3.45 -5.48
CA VAL A 39 -3.07 3.73 -6.68
C VAL A 39 -3.22 5.20 -7.07
N SER A 40 -2.13 5.95 -7.06
CA SER A 40 -2.12 7.40 -7.29
C SER A 40 -1.60 7.83 -8.66
N SER A 41 -1.03 6.90 -9.44
CA SER A 41 -0.46 7.21 -10.77
C SER A 41 -0.81 6.15 -11.81
N GLY A 42 -0.66 6.49 -13.08
CA GLY A 42 -0.96 5.61 -14.20
C GLY A 42 0.20 4.68 -14.62
N SER A 43 1.27 4.57 -13.84
CA SER A 43 2.45 3.77 -14.22
C SER A 43 2.18 2.28 -14.41
N MET A 44 1.08 1.77 -13.86
CA MET A 44 0.67 0.37 -13.93
C MET A 44 -0.54 0.12 -14.83
N ILE A 45 -1.00 1.14 -15.58
CA ILE A 45 -2.06 0.96 -16.57
C ILE A 45 -1.59 -0.03 -17.65
N PRO A 46 -2.43 -0.95 -18.12
CA PRO A 46 -3.87 -1.09 -17.83
C PRO A 46 -4.23 -1.95 -16.61
N VAL A 47 -3.26 -2.57 -15.96
CA VAL A 47 -3.50 -3.59 -14.90
C VAL A 47 -4.00 -2.95 -13.60
N LEU A 48 -3.43 -1.81 -13.22
CA LEU A 48 -3.92 -1.01 -12.10
C LEU A 48 -4.29 0.38 -12.61
N GLN A 49 -5.50 0.81 -12.25
CA GLN A 49 -6.01 2.13 -12.58
C GLN A 49 -5.78 3.10 -11.41
N VAL A 50 -5.71 4.39 -11.70
CA VAL A 50 -5.72 5.42 -10.65
C VAL A 50 -7.01 5.30 -9.86
N HIS A 51 -6.93 5.38 -8.53
CA HIS A 51 -7.99 5.17 -7.54
C HIS A 51 -8.40 3.71 -7.28
N ASP A 52 -7.72 2.73 -7.86
CA ASP A 52 -7.83 1.36 -7.38
C ASP A 52 -7.24 1.26 -5.96
N VAL A 53 -7.83 0.40 -5.14
CA VAL A 53 -7.23 -0.01 -3.86
C VAL A 53 -6.58 -1.37 -4.05
N ILE A 54 -5.31 -1.47 -3.74
CA ILE A 54 -4.57 -2.73 -3.75
C ILE A 54 -4.48 -3.30 -2.34
N VAL A 55 -4.64 -4.61 -2.24
CA VAL A 55 -4.46 -5.38 -1.00
C VAL A 55 -3.09 -6.05 -1.07
N VAL A 56 -2.26 -5.76 -0.09
CA VAL A 56 -0.86 -6.18 -0.03
C VAL A 56 -0.67 -7.24 1.03
N GLU A 57 -0.02 -8.34 0.67
CA GLU A 57 0.40 -9.40 1.58
C GLU A 57 1.90 -9.27 1.86
N GLY A 58 2.23 -9.01 3.13
CA GLY A 58 3.60 -8.96 3.62
C GLY A 58 4.15 -10.31 4.09
N ASN A 59 3.29 -11.33 4.23
CA ASN A 59 3.70 -12.69 4.62
C ASN A 59 4.48 -13.43 3.53
N THR A 60 4.38 -13.00 2.27
CA THR A 60 5.21 -13.54 1.19
C THR A 60 6.66 -13.09 1.38
N PRO A 61 7.59 -14.00 1.69
CA PRO A 61 9.00 -13.64 1.85
C PRO A 61 9.57 -13.03 0.57
N PHE A 62 10.49 -12.07 0.71
CA PHE A 62 11.16 -11.48 -0.45
C PHE A 62 11.88 -12.52 -1.32
N GLN A 63 12.37 -13.59 -0.70
CA GLN A 63 13.03 -14.69 -1.40
C GLN A 63 12.09 -15.43 -2.37
N ASP A 64 10.78 -15.44 -2.11
CA ASP A 64 9.78 -16.12 -2.94
C ASP A 64 9.23 -15.24 -4.07
N VAL A 65 9.59 -13.96 -4.10
CA VAL A 65 9.20 -13.03 -5.17
C VAL A 65 9.77 -13.50 -6.51
N LYS A 66 8.91 -13.53 -7.54
CA LYS A 66 9.24 -14.01 -8.88
C LYS A 66 9.05 -12.92 -9.93
N LYS A 67 9.68 -13.12 -11.08
CA LYS A 67 9.42 -12.30 -12.26
C LYS A 67 7.94 -12.34 -12.63
N GLY A 68 7.34 -11.18 -12.84
CA GLY A 68 5.92 -11.00 -13.15
C GLY A 68 5.06 -10.64 -11.92
N ASP A 69 5.53 -10.87 -10.70
CA ASP A 69 4.82 -10.44 -9.50
C ASP A 69 4.71 -8.91 -9.45
N ILE A 70 3.58 -8.42 -8.94
CA ILE A 70 3.41 -7.00 -8.64
C ILE A 70 3.73 -6.82 -7.17
N ILE A 71 4.73 -6.01 -6.87
CA ILE A 71 5.21 -5.78 -5.51
C ILE A 71 5.08 -4.32 -5.11
N VAL A 72 4.95 -4.10 -3.81
CA VAL A 72 4.96 -2.79 -3.17
C VAL A 72 6.28 -2.64 -2.42
N PHE A 73 6.95 -1.52 -2.62
CA PHE A 73 8.28 -1.29 -2.07
C PHE A 73 8.56 0.21 -1.91
N TYR A 74 9.55 0.55 -1.11
CA TYR A 74 10.08 1.91 -1.03
C TYR A 74 11.05 2.18 -2.19
N SER A 75 10.99 3.38 -2.79
CA SER A 75 11.99 3.82 -3.77
C SER A 75 13.38 3.74 -3.16
N PRO A 76 14.32 2.90 -3.68
CA PRO A 76 15.61 2.66 -3.04
C PRO A 76 16.39 3.94 -2.75
N LYS A 77 16.54 4.82 -3.73
CA LYS A 77 17.28 6.08 -3.59
C LYS A 77 16.67 7.02 -2.54
N LEU A 78 15.34 7.08 -2.45
CA LEU A 78 14.68 7.94 -1.48
C LEU A 78 14.71 7.33 -0.08
N TYR A 79 14.61 6.01 0.02
CA TYR A 79 14.69 5.28 1.27
C TYR A 79 16.08 5.43 1.94
N GLU A 80 17.16 5.36 1.15
CA GLU A 80 18.52 5.67 1.61
C GLU A 80 18.66 7.10 2.15
N GLN A 81 17.84 8.04 1.67
CA GLN A 81 17.79 9.43 2.14
C GLN A 81 16.83 9.62 3.34
N GLY A 82 16.27 8.54 3.89
CA GLY A 82 15.29 8.59 4.97
C GLY A 82 13.90 9.07 4.54
N LYS A 83 13.58 8.97 3.25
CA LYS A 83 12.27 9.35 2.68
C LYS A 83 11.51 8.11 2.23
N GLU A 84 10.34 7.90 2.80
CA GLU A 84 9.47 6.78 2.48
C GLU A 84 8.52 7.14 1.32
N ARG A 85 8.93 6.79 0.11
CA ARG A 85 8.06 6.86 -1.06
C ARG A 85 7.68 5.46 -1.50
N VAL A 86 6.42 5.10 -1.32
CA VAL A 86 5.88 3.81 -1.71
C VAL A 86 5.62 3.77 -3.21
N ILE A 87 6.02 2.68 -3.84
CA ILE A 87 5.85 2.40 -5.27
C ILE A 87 5.24 1.02 -5.42
N VAL A 88 4.38 0.86 -6.43
CA VAL A 88 3.85 -0.43 -6.86
C VAL A 88 4.19 -0.64 -8.33
N HIS A 89 5.03 -1.64 -8.61
CA HIS A 89 5.45 -1.99 -9.97
C HIS A 89 5.59 -3.50 -10.12
N ARG A 90 5.70 -3.96 -11.37
CA ARG A 90 5.89 -5.37 -11.71
C ARG A 90 7.37 -5.74 -11.73
N VAL A 91 7.70 -6.89 -11.17
CA VAL A 91 9.05 -7.46 -11.25
C VAL A 91 9.37 -7.83 -12.70
N SER A 92 10.34 -7.15 -13.27
CA SER A 92 10.79 -7.34 -14.66
C SER A 92 11.99 -8.27 -14.77
N LEU A 93 12.87 -8.26 -13.76
CA LEU A 93 14.11 -9.04 -13.76
C LEU A 93 14.56 -9.36 -12.33
N LEU A 94 15.06 -10.58 -12.14
CA LEU A 94 15.83 -10.96 -10.94
C LEU A 94 17.32 -10.73 -11.26
N MET A 95 17.98 -9.84 -10.50
CA MET A 95 19.35 -9.41 -10.78
C MET A 95 20.40 -10.17 -9.97
N GLY A 96 20.00 -10.85 -8.89
CA GLY A 96 20.85 -11.66 -8.02
C GLY A 96 20.01 -12.61 -7.21
N GLU A 97 20.62 -13.70 -6.74
CA GLU A 97 19.95 -14.69 -5.89
C GLU A 97 20.48 -14.69 -4.46
N ASP A 98 21.75 -14.36 -4.25
CA ASP A 98 22.37 -14.25 -2.94
C ASP A 98 23.44 -13.13 -2.91
N PRO A 99 23.12 -11.95 -2.39
CA PRO A 99 21.78 -11.51 -1.95
C PRO A 99 20.82 -11.32 -3.11
N LYS A 100 19.53 -11.59 -2.87
CA LYS A 100 18.49 -11.38 -3.86
C LYS A 100 18.31 -9.88 -4.13
N ILE A 101 18.33 -9.53 -5.41
CA ILE A 101 18.09 -8.17 -5.90
C ILE A 101 17.08 -8.24 -7.05
N VAL A 102 16.09 -7.36 -7.01
CA VAL A 102 15.03 -7.31 -8.01
C VAL A 102 15.05 -5.97 -8.74
N ARG A 103 14.67 -6.02 -10.01
CA ARG A 103 14.32 -4.86 -10.82
C ARG A 103 12.85 -4.92 -11.14
N THR A 104 12.17 -3.79 -10.96
CA THR A 104 10.77 -3.62 -11.36
C THR A 104 10.63 -2.71 -12.56
N ARG A 105 9.42 -2.62 -13.09
CA ARG A 105 9.01 -1.64 -14.09
C ARG A 105 7.50 -1.45 -14.00
N GLY A 106 7.03 -0.22 -14.12
CA GLY A 106 5.61 0.07 -14.33
C GLY A 106 5.15 -0.45 -15.69
N ASP A 107 3.97 -1.05 -15.76
CA ASP A 107 3.45 -1.66 -16.99
C ASP A 107 3.29 -0.63 -18.13
N ALA A 108 2.99 0.63 -17.80
CA ALA A 108 2.91 1.74 -18.74
C ALA A 108 4.26 2.41 -19.03
N ASN A 109 5.33 2.07 -18.32
CA ASN A 109 6.63 2.72 -18.47
C ASN A 109 7.46 2.05 -19.55
N ALA A 110 8.15 2.84 -20.37
CA ALA A 110 9.04 2.35 -21.42
C ALA A 110 10.24 1.57 -20.87
N ALA A 111 10.77 1.99 -19.70
CA ALA A 111 11.93 1.37 -19.05
C ALA A 111 11.87 1.48 -17.53
N SER A 112 12.69 0.68 -16.85
CA SER A 112 12.95 0.81 -15.41
C SER A 112 13.79 2.06 -15.12
N ILE A 113 13.54 2.72 -14.00
CA ILE A 113 14.22 3.95 -13.57
C ILE A 113 15.22 3.60 -12.46
N ALA A 114 16.49 3.92 -12.67
CA ALA A 114 17.54 3.69 -11.66
C ALA A 114 17.27 4.48 -10.38
N GLY A 115 17.46 3.84 -9.24
CA GLY A 115 17.18 4.43 -7.91
C GLY A 115 15.69 4.46 -7.54
N THR A 116 14.80 4.13 -8.48
CA THR A 116 13.37 3.98 -8.25
C THR A 116 12.96 2.51 -8.38
N ASP A 117 13.29 1.89 -9.51
CA ASP A 117 12.89 0.52 -9.86
C ASP A 117 13.96 -0.53 -9.57
N TYR A 118 15.17 -0.10 -9.27
CA TYR A 118 16.31 -0.95 -8.90
C TYR A 118 17.45 -0.16 -8.26
N PRO A 119 18.32 -0.77 -7.47
CA PRO A 119 18.22 -2.15 -6.96
C PRO A 119 17.22 -2.23 -5.80
N ILE A 120 16.30 -3.19 -5.84
CA ILE A 120 15.36 -3.46 -4.75
C ILE A 120 15.85 -4.67 -3.99
N THR A 121 16.00 -4.54 -2.68
CA THR A 121 16.38 -5.60 -1.74
C THR A 121 15.25 -5.85 -0.74
N GLU A 122 15.45 -6.80 0.16
CA GLU A 122 14.49 -7.09 1.23
C GLU A 122 14.18 -5.86 2.10
N LYS A 123 15.12 -4.91 2.21
CA LYS A 123 14.95 -3.70 3.04
C LYS A 123 13.86 -2.77 2.52
N GLU A 124 13.74 -2.66 1.20
CA GLU A 124 12.75 -1.80 0.56
C GLU A 124 11.41 -2.51 0.34
N TYR A 125 11.38 -3.83 0.42
CA TYR A 125 10.20 -4.64 0.14
C TYR A 125 9.14 -4.53 1.24
N LEU A 126 7.89 -4.26 0.84
CA LEU A 126 6.74 -4.16 1.74
C LEU A 126 5.76 -5.32 1.63
N GLY A 127 5.67 -5.93 0.44
CA GLY A 127 4.79 -7.05 0.20
C GLY A 127 4.41 -7.21 -1.27
N LYS A 128 3.62 -8.25 -1.54
CA LYS A 128 3.09 -8.58 -2.86
C LYS A 128 1.62 -8.15 -2.96
N VAL A 129 1.22 -7.67 -4.13
CA VAL A 129 -0.19 -7.38 -4.40
C VAL A 129 -0.96 -8.68 -4.64
N GLU A 130 -1.93 -8.96 -3.78
CA GLU A 130 -2.78 -10.16 -3.87
C GLU A 130 -4.13 -9.87 -4.51
N HIS A 131 -4.74 -8.73 -4.16
CA HIS A 131 -6.04 -8.35 -4.67
C HIS A 131 -6.08 -6.89 -5.09
N VAL A 132 -6.96 -6.58 -6.03
CA VAL A 132 -7.25 -5.22 -6.48
C VAL A 132 -8.74 -4.99 -6.33
N VAL A 133 -9.12 -3.90 -5.65
CA VAL A 133 -10.51 -3.44 -5.53
C VAL A 133 -10.66 -2.19 -6.40
N PRO A 134 -11.33 -2.32 -7.56
CA PRO A 134 -11.37 -1.23 -8.53
C PRO A 134 -12.13 -0.01 -8.00
N GLN A 135 -11.58 1.18 -8.25
CA GLN A 135 -12.24 2.48 -8.11
C GLN A 135 -12.71 2.88 -6.70
N VAL A 136 -12.44 2.09 -5.66
CA VAL A 136 -12.84 2.40 -4.27
C VAL A 136 -12.07 3.61 -3.72
N GLY A 137 -10.87 3.85 -4.24
CA GLY A 137 -10.03 5.00 -3.85
C GLY A 137 -10.66 6.37 -4.12
N TYR A 138 -11.70 6.48 -4.96
CA TYR A 138 -12.45 7.73 -5.14
C TYR A 138 -13.08 8.24 -3.83
N ILE A 139 -13.46 7.35 -2.93
CA ILE A 139 -14.03 7.73 -1.63
C ILE A 139 -13.02 8.56 -0.83
N THR A 140 -11.74 8.22 -0.90
CA THR A 140 -10.69 8.96 -0.20
C THR A 140 -10.46 10.35 -0.76
N GLN A 141 -10.70 10.56 -2.07
CA GLN A 141 -10.63 11.89 -2.68
C GLN A 141 -11.75 12.82 -2.22
N ILE A 142 -12.97 12.29 -2.06
CA ILE A 142 -14.12 13.06 -1.57
C ILE A 142 -13.85 13.59 -0.15
N LEU A 143 -13.02 12.88 0.62
CA LEU A 143 -12.66 13.25 2.00
C LEU A 143 -11.42 14.14 2.09
N GLN A 144 -10.75 14.45 0.98
CA GLN A 144 -9.56 15.32 0.99
C GLN A 144 -9.92 16.81 0.85
N PRO A 145 -9.17 17.73 1.51
CA PRO A 145 -9.32 19.16 1.29
C PRO A 145 -9.08 19.52 -0.20
N PRO A 146 -9.81 20.47 -0.78
CA PRO A 146 -10.83 21.36 -0.16
C PRO A 146 -12.26 20.80 -0.17
N ILE A 147 -12.50 19.66 -0.79
CA ILE A 147 -13.86 19.15 -1.04
C ILE A 147 -14.58 18.80 0.26
N ASN A 148 -13.87 18.24 1.24
CA ASN A 148 -14.45 17.91 2.54
C ASN A 148 -14.99 19.13 3.31
N TYR A 149 -14.38 20.31 3.15
CA TYR A 149 -14.89 21.54 3.76
C TYR A 149 -16.22 22.00 3.15
N ILE A 150 -16.44 21.70 1.86
CA ILE A 150 -17.69 22.03 1.17
C ILE A 150 -18.83 21.08 1.60
N ILE A 151 -18.52 19.81 1.87
CA ILE A 151 -19.51 18.80 2.28
C ILE A 151 -19.93 18.99 3.75
N ILE A 152 -19.05 19.51 4.60
CA ILE A 152 -19.29 19.72 6.03
C ILE A 152 -19.94 21.09 6.29
N ALA A 153 -19.82 22.02 5.39
CA ALA A 153 -20.44 23.34 5.48
C ALA A 153 -21.90 23.32 5.00
#